data_9bf1ab7fde91afa47c6a6a0b29a971db
#
_entry.id   9bf1ab7fde91afa47c6a6a0b29a971db
#
_cell.length_a   1.000
_cell.length_b   1.000
_cell.length_c   1.000
_cell.angle_alpha   90.00
_cell.angle_beta   90.00
_cell.angle_gamma   90.00
#
_symmetry.space_group_name_H-M   'P 1'
#
loop_
_entity.id
_entity.type
_entity.pdbx_description
1 polymer ?
#
loop_
_entity_poly.entity_id
_entity_poly.type
_entity_poly.pdbx_seq_one_letter_code
_entity_poly.pdbx_strand_id
1 'polypeptide(L)'
;STRDKKISELADLDHAVEKRENMRTREEAVSYGLRFPDTYRDEPFHDDNWTVIRKKKSRKVFLWIFEKEGIIWLNVKVSEEWRDFWRQVYPAVRPAYHMNKEHWNSVLLDGTIPEDKIRQMIGESYDLVK
;
A
#
# COMPACT_ATOMS: atom_id res chain seq x y z
N SER A 1 -5.85 -22.00 -33.41
CA SER A 1 -6.75 -22.96 -32.78
C SER A 1 -7.47 -22.31 -31.61
N THR A 2 -8.54 -22.93 -31.13
CA THR A 2 -9.30 -22.47 -29.98
C THR A 2 -8.42 -22.36 -28.71
N ARG A 3 -7.49 -23.30 -28.56
CA ARG A 3 -6.56 -23.33 -27.45
C ARG A 3 -5.61 -22.12 -27.47
N ASP A 4 -5.04 -21.83 -28.64
CA ASP A 4 -4.13 -20.68 -28.78
C ASP A 4 -4.82 -19.36 -28.54
N LYS A 5 -6.05 -19.23 -29.04
CA LYS A 5 -6.90 -18.05 -28.80
C LYS A 5 -7.17 -17.87 -27.31
N LYS A 6 -7.48 -18.93 -26.60
CA LYS A 6 -7.77 -18.90 -25.16
C LYS A 6 -6.53 -18.49 -24.36
N ILE A 7 -5.36 -19.01 -24.71
CA ILE A 7 -4.08 -18.63 -24.08
C ILE A 7 -3.81 -17.14 -24.29
N SER A 8 -4.01 -16.64 -25.51
CA SER A 8 -3.82 -15.24 -25.85
C SER A 8 -4.79 -14.34 -25.05
N GLU A 9 -6.06 -14.74 -24.93
CA GLU A 9 -7.06 -14.00 -24.15
C GLU A 9 -6.68 -13.95 -22.67
N LEU A 10 -6.18 -15.04 -22.10
CA LEU A 10 -5.73 -15.08 -20.72
C LEU A 10 -4.50 -14.18 -20.49
N ALA A 11 -3.56 -14.18 -21.41
CA ALA A 11 -2.38 -13.32 -21.32
C ALA A 11 -2.77 -11.84 -21.39
N ASP A 12 -3.69 -11.47 -22.28
CA ASP A 12 -4.20 -10.11 -22.39
C ASP A 12 -4.96 -9.69 -21.14
N LEU A 13 -5.74 -10.61 -20.57
CA LEU A 13 -6.49 -10.35 -19.35
C LEU A 13 -5.55 -10.14 -18.16
N ASP A 14 -4.52 -10.96 -18.01
CA ASP A 14 -3.53 -10.83 -16.95
C ASP A 14 -2.80 -9.49 -17.07
N HIS A 15 -2.41 -9.10 -18.26
CA HIS A 15 -1.75 -7.83 -18.51
C HIS A 15 -2.67 -6.64 -18.17
N ALA A 16 -3.94 -6.72 -18.52
CA ALA A 16 -4.93 -5.70 -18.21
C ALA A 16 -5.19 -5.61 -16.69
N VAL A 17 -5.20 -6.75 -15.98
CA VAL A 17 -5.34 -6.80 -14.53
C VAL A 17 -4.14 -6.16 -13.85
N GLU A 18 -2.92 -6.53 -14.25
CA GLU A 18 -1.69 -5.93 -13.73
C GLU A 18 -1.69 -4.40 -13.89
N LYS A 19 -2.09 -3.95 -15.09
CA LYS A 19 -2.14 -2.53 -15.41
C LYS A 19 -3.17 -1.77 -14.55
N ARG A 20 -4.34 -2.39 -14.28
CA ARG A 20 -5.39 -1.81 -13.44
C ARG A 20 -5.05 -1.88 -11.95
N GLU A 21 -4.27 -2.88 -11.55
CA GLU A 21 -3.89 -3.11 -10.16
C GLU A 21 -2.60 -2.39 -9.78
N ASN A 22 -1.99 -1.64 -10.70
CA ASN A 22 -0.78 -0.88 -10.39
C ASN A 22 -1.13 0.33 -9.53
N MET A 23 -0.92 0.18 -8.22
CA MET A 23 -1.26 1.21 -7.24
C MET A 23 -0.27 2.38 -7.33
N ARG A 24 -0.77 3.54 -7.74
CA ARG A 24 0.05 4.74 -7.90
C ARG A 24 -0.57 5.97 -7.25
N THR A 25 -1.87 5.96 -6.97
CA THR A 25 -2.60 7.14 -6.53
C THR A 25 -3.09 7.03 -5.11
N ARG A 26 -3.37 8.18 -4.50
CA ARG A 26 -3.98 8.27 -3.17
C ARG A 26 -5.29 7.49 -3.11
N GLU A 27 -6.17 7.71 -4.08
CA GLU A 27 -7.50 7.08 -4.06
C GLU A 27 -7.44 5.56 -4.24
N GLU A 28 -6.47 5.05 -4.98
CA GLU A 28 -6.25 3.61 -5.09
C GLU A 28 -5.81 3.02 -3.75
N ALA A 29 -4.92 3.68 -3.03
CA ALA A 29 -4.49 3.25 -1.71
C ALA A 29 -5.62 3.32 -0.69
N VAL A 30 -6.40 4.41 -0.70
CA VAL A 30 -7.59 4.57 0.16
C VAL A 30 -8.59 3.44 -0.11
N SER A 31 -8.92 3.21 -1.37
CA SER A 31 -9.88 2.17 -1.76
C SER A 31 -9.44 0.80 -1.25
N TYR A 32 -8.17 0.48 -1.39
CA TYR A 32 -7.66 -0.80 -0.91
C TYR A 32 -7.72 -0.88 0.63
N GLY A 33 -7.30 0.15 1.34
CA GLY A 33 -7.34 0.19 2.80
C GLY A 33 -8.76 0.03 3.36
N LEU A 34 -9.75 0.59 2.67
CA LEU A 34 -11.14 0.50 3.09
C LEU A 34 -11.79 -0.88 2.81
N ARG A 35 -11.10 -1.77 2.10
CA ARG A 35 -11.57 -3.16 1.90
C ARG A 35 -11.41 -4.01 3.15
N PHE A 36 -10.56 -3.62 4.09
CA PHE A 36 -10.40 -4.32 5.36
C PHE A 36 -11.60 -4.06 6.27
N PRO A 37 -12.04 -5.07 7.06
CA PRO A 37 -13.23 -4.91 7.91
C PRO A 37 -13.07 -3.81 8.94
N ASP A 38 -14.16 -3.10 9.21
CA ASP A 38 -14.27 -2.12 10.29
C ASP A 38 -13.19 -1.03 10.23
N THR A 39 -13.06 -0.41 9.06
CA THR A 39 -12.12 0.66 8.80
C THR A 39 -12.81 1.91 8.29
N TYR A 40 -12.17 3.04 8.43
CA TYR A 40 -12.68 4.31 7.91
C TYR A 40 -11.55 5.27 7.55
N ARG A 41 -11.86 6.18 6.62
CA ARG A 41 -10.94 7.23 6.16
C ARG A 41 -11.03 8.43 7.10
N ASP A 42 -9.87 9.05 7.38
CA ASP A 42 -9.80 10.27 8.17
C ASP A 42 -8.69 11.17 7.60
N GLU A 43 -8.85 12.46 7.77
CA GLU A 43 -7.83 13.47 7.48
C GLU A 43 -7.47 14.13 8.81
N PRO A 44 -6.43 13.62 9.51
CA PRO A 44 -6.16 14.02 10.91
C PRO A 44 -5.56 15.41 11.06
N PHE A 45 -5.04 15.96 9.98
CA PHE A 45 -4.45 17.31 9.97
C PHE A 45 -5.30 18.22 9.10
N HIS A 46 -5.24 19.52 9.36
CA HIS A 46 -5.99 20.51 8.59
C HIS A 46 -5.28 20.89 7.28
N ASP A 47 -4.64 19.92 6.63
CA ASP A 47 -4.04 20.08 5.31
C ASP A 47 -4.60 19.02 4.37
N ASP A 48 -4.37 19.20 3.08
CA ASP A 48 -4.87 18.28 2.06
C ASP A 48 -3.91 17.13 1.80
N ASN A 49 -2.77 17.08 2.50
CA ASN A 49 -1.73 16.12 2.17
C ASN A 49 -1.87 14.77 2.87
N TRP A 50 -2.28 14.74 4.13
CA TRP A 50 -2.28 13.50 4.91
C TRP A 50 -3.67 12.89 4.96
N THR A 51 -3.78 11.67 4.46
CA THR A 51 -4.98 10.83 4.56
C THR A 51 -4.61 9.57 5.33
N VAL A 52 -5.48 9.12 6.23
CA VAL A 52 -5.23 7.92 7.01
C VAL A 52 -6.43 6.98 6.94
N ILE A 53 -6.15 5.68 7.11
CA ILE A 53 -7.17 4.67 7.28
C ILE A 53 -7.03 4.11 8.68
N ARG A 54 -8.11 4.18 9.45
CA ARG A 54 -8.16 3.79 10.86
C ARG A 54 -9.02 2.56 11.06
N LYS A 55 -8.72 1.82 12.13
CA LYS A 55 -9.63 0.80 12.65
C LYS A 55 -10.71 1.46 13.49
N LYS A 56 -11.98 1.08 13.28
CA LYS A 56 -13.11 1.71 13.98
C LYS A 56 -13.05 1.55 15.51
N LYS A 57 -12.68 0.36 15.99
CA LYS A 57 -12.68 0.06 17.43
C LYS A 57 -11.60 0.82 18.17
N SER A 58 -10.37 0.75 17.72
CA SER A 58 -9.23 1.35 18.41
C SER A 58 -8.96 2.78 17.99
N ARG A 59 -9.46 3.17 16.80
CA ARG A 59 -9.15 4.45 16.13
C ARG A 59 -7.68 4.58 15.74
N LYS A 60 -6.91 3.51 15.84
CA LYS A 60 -5.51 3.51 15.45
C LYS A 60 -5.38 3.45 13.93
N VAL A 61 -4.35 4.12 13.43
CA VAL A 61 -4.05 4.18 12.00
C VAL A 61 -3.17 3.02 11.62
N PHE A 62 -3.55 2.29 10.57
CA PHE A 62 -2.70 1.26 9.99
C PHE A 62 -2.16 1.65 8.61
N LEU A 63 -2.67 2.71 8.01
CA LEU A 63 -2.22 3.17 6.70
C LEU A 63 -2.22 4.70 6.68
N TRP A 64 -1.04 5.28 6.47
CA TRP A 64 -0.84 6.70 6.28
C TRP A 64 -0.54 6.93 4.81
N ILE A 65 -1.18 7.91 4.18
CA ILE A 65 -1.04 8.20 2.75
C ILE A 65 -0.74 9.68 2.61
N PHE A 66 0.34 10.00 1.89
CA PHE A 66 0.73 11.39 1.67
C PHE A 66 1.49 11.54 0.35
N GLU A 67 1.56 12.75 -0.15
CA GLU A 67 2.33 13.06 -1.34
C GLU A 67 3.62 13.78 -0.95
N LYS A 68 4.72 13.38 -1.57
CA LYS A 68 6.02 14.00 -1.38
C LYS A 68 6.80 13.87 -2.68
N GLU A 69 7.33 15.00 -3.16
CA GLU A 69 8.12 15.03 -4.41
C GLU A 69 7.37 14.48 -5.62
N GLY A 70 6.07 14.73 -5.69
CA GLY A 70 5.24 14.28 -6.81
C GLY A 70 4.87 12.81 -6.80
N ILE A 71 5.21 12.08 -5.75
CA ILE A 71 4.94 10.64 -5.61
C ILE A 71 4.07 10.43 -4.39
N ILE A 72 3.15 9.48 -4.45
CA ILE A 72 2.37 9.06 -3.29
C ILE A 72 3.19 8.08 -2.46
N TRP A 73 3.24 8.34 -1.18
CA TRP A 73 3.95 7.52 -0.19
C TRP A 73 2.94 6.94 0.78
N LEU A 74 3.23 5.73 1.23
CA LEU A 74 2.46 5.08 2.31
C LEU A 74 3.40 4.89 3.48
N ASN A 75 2.88 5.06 4.72
CA ASN A 75 3.57 4.55 5.90
C ASN A 75 2.76 3.37 6.43
N VAL A 76 3.43 2.25 6.62
CA VAL A 76 2.81 1.01 7.10
C VAL A 76 3.61 0.46 8.26
N LYS A 77 2.91 -0.13 9.24
CA LYS A 77 3.56 -0.78 10.37
C LYS A 77 4.17 -2.10 9.94
N VAL A 78 5.34 -2.40 10.46
CA VAL A 78 6.10 -3.60 10.09
C VAL A 78 6.62 -4.30 11.34
N SER A 79 6.72 -5.64 11.28
CA SER A 79 7.46 -6.41 12.27
C SER A 79 8.96 -6.27 11.99
N GLU A 80 9.77 -6.50 12.98
CA GLU A 80 11.23 -6.41 12.86
C GLU A 80 11.76 -7.27 11.70
N GLU A 81 11.25 -8.50 11.60
CA GLU A 81 11.66 -9.45 10.56
C GLU A 81 11.35 -8.93 9.14
N TRP A 82 10.13 -8.50 8.90
CA TRP A 82 9.69 -8.06 7.57
C TRP A 82 10.18 -6.64 7.23
N ARG A 83 10.42 -5.79 8.23
CA ARG A 83 10.94 -4.45 8.03
C ARG A 83 12.19 -4.43 7.16
N ASP A 84 13.20 -5.19 7.56
CA ASP A 84 14.49 -5.20 6.86
C ASP A 84 14.40 -5.94 5.54
N PHE A 85 13.61 -7.02 5.49
CA PHE A 85 13.37 -7.76 4.25
C PHE A 85 12.83 -6.84 3.15
N TRP A 86 11.77 -6.09 3.44
CA TRP A 86 11.16 -5.20 2.45
C TRP A 86 12.12 -4.09 2.00
N ARG A 87 12.88 -3.52 2.93
CA ARG A 87 13.87 -2.48 2.61
C ARG A 87 14.99 -3.00 1.72
N GLN A 88 15.40 -4.24 1.88
CA GLN A 88 16.44 -4.85 1.05
C GLN A 88 15.95 -5.21 -0.35
N VAL A 89 14.73 -5.71 -0.44
CA VAL A 89 14.18 -6.19 -1.72
C VAL A 89 13.80 -5.04 -2.63
N TYR A 90 13.21 -3.97 -2.07
CA TYR A 90 12.70 -2.85 -2.87
C TYR A 90 13.34 -1.53 -2.45
N PRO A 91 14.07 -0.85 -3.34
CA PRO A 91 14.59 0.50 -3.04
C PRO A 91 13.48 1.51 -2.71
N ALA A 92 12.27 1.31 -3.22
CA ALA A 92 11.13 2.17 -2.93
C ALA A 92 10.52 1.91 -1.54
N VAL A 93 11.02 0.93 -0.79
CA VAL A 93 10.68 0.74 0.62
C VAL A 93 11.82 1.29 1.46
N ARG A 94 11.52 2.26 2.32
CA ARG A 94 12.51 3.01 3.09
C ARG A 94 12.11 3.12 4.56
N PRO A 95 13.05 3.49 5.45
CA PRO A 95 12.68 3.86 6.82
C PRO A 95 11.61 4.96 6.80
N ALA A 96 10.62 4.85 7.66
CA ALA A 96 9.41 5.67 7.57
C ALA A 96 9.69 7.17 7.77
N TYR A 97 9.13 7.97 6.89
CA TYR A 97 9.18 9.42 6.95
C TYR A 97 8.28 9.92 8.08
N HIS A 98 8.82 10.72 8.99
CA HIS A 98 8.13 11.32 10.14
C HIS A 98 7.52 10.32 11.13
N MET A 99 8.01 9.08 11.15
CA MET A 99 7.53 8.06 12.09
C MET A 99 8.68 7.26 12.66
N ASN A 100 8.41 6.44 13.67
CA ASN A 100 9.39 5.55 14.26
C ASN A 100 9.87 4.52 13.23
N LYS A 101 11.13 4.58 12.88
CA LYS A 101 11.73 3.80 11.79
C LYS A 101 11.98 2.35 12.15
N GLU A 102 11.86 2.00 13.43
CA GLU A 102 11.95 0.61 13.88
C GLU A 102 10.64 -0.15 13.64
N HIS A 103 9.52 0.56 13.66
CA HIS A 103 8.19 -0.05 13.58
C HIS A 103 7.42 0.30 12.32
N TRP A 104 7.93 1.20 11.49
CA TRP A 104 7.23 1.69 10.30
C TRP A 104 8.15 1.78 9.09
N ASN A 105 7.62 1.44 7.93
CA ASN A 105 8.28 1.65 6.64
C ASN A 105 7.49 2.64 5.80
N SER A 106 8.20 3.45 5.02
CA SER A 106 7.60 4.20 3.92
C SER A 106 7.66 3.37 2.64
N VAL A 107 6.57 3.36 1.90
CA VAL A 107 6.43 2.65 0.64
C VAL A 107 6.10 3.67 -0.43
N LEU A 108 6.98 3.86 -1.41
CA LEU A 108 6.78 4.82 -2.49
C LEU A 108 6.02 4.16 -3.62
N LEU A 109 4.91 4.78 -4.03
CA LEU A 109 4.12 4.28 -5.15
C LEU A 109 4.67 4.83 -6.46
N ASP A 110 5.89 4.43 -6.79
CA ASP A 110 6.62 4.88 -7.99
C ASP A 110 6.55 3.89 -9.16
N GLY A 111 5.80 2.81 -9.00
CA GLY A 111 5.62 1.79 -10.03
C GLY A 111 6.66 0.68 -10.02
N THR A 112 7.64 0.73 -9.10
CA THR A 112 8.71 -0.28 -9.04
C THR A 112 8.37 -1.50 -8.17
N ILE A 113 7.36 -1.38 -7.30
CA ILE A 113 6.95 -2.48 -6.43
C ILE A 113 5.71 -3.15 -7.04
N PRO A 114 5.70 -4.48 -7.19
CA PRO A 114 4.50 -5.18 -7.65
C PRO A 114 3.31 -4.90 -6.73
N GLU A 115 2.14 -4.71 -7.30
CA GLU A 115 0.96 -4.35 -6.51
C GLU A 115 0.59 -5.38 -5.46
N ASP A 116 0.74 -6.67 -5.76
CA ASP A 116 0.47 -7.72 -4.78
C ASP A 116 1.35 -7.59 -3.54
N LYS A 117 2.57 -7.07 -3.69
CA LYS A 117 3.48 -6.82 -2.57
C LYS A 117 3.07 -5.60 -1.77
N ILE A 118 2.62 -4.55 -2.44
CA ILE A 118 2.07 -3.37 -1.75
C ILE A 118 0.85 -3.77 -0.92
N ARG A 119 -0.05 -4.55 -1.50
CA ARG A 119 -1.24 -5.06 -0.81
C ARG A 119 -0.86 -5.93 0.39
N GLN A 120 0.16 -6.76 0.24
CA GLN A 120 0.67 -7.58 1.34
C GLN A 120 1.17 -6.71 2.50
N MET A 121 1.96 -5.67 2.19
CA MET A 121 2.49 -4.76 3.22
C MET A 121 1.37 -4.02 3.95
N ILE A 122 0.33 -3.59 3.24
CA ILE A 122 -0.83 -2.94 3.87
C ILE A 122 -1.58 -3.94 4.77
N GLY A 123 -1.78 -5.17 4.30
CA GLY A 123 -2.44 -6.21 5.08
C GLY A 123 -1.67 -6.59 6.35
N GLU A 124 -0.35 -6.68 6.25
CA GLU A 124 0.52 -6.92 7.41
C GLU A 124 0.39 -5.79 8.43
N SER A 125 0.33 -4.53 7.97
CA SER A 125 0.12 -3.39 8.84
C SER A 125 -1.22 -3.45 9.54
N TYR A 126 -2.28 -3.78 8.81
CA TYR A 126 -3.62 -3.96 9.38
C TYR A 126 -3.60 -4.99 10.52
N ASP A 127 -2.93 -6.11 10.32
CA ASP A 127 -2.86 -7.18 11.33
C ASP A 127 -2.03 -6.78 12.56
N LEU A 128 -0.98 -5.99 12.36
CA LEU A 128 -0.09 -5.57 13.45
C LEU A 128 -0.70 -4.46 14.32
N VAL A 129 -1.49 -3.59 13.75
CA VAL A 129 -2.14 -2.49 14.49
C VAL A 129 -3.39 -3.03 15.15
N LYS A 130 -3.40 -3.06 16.46
CA LYS A 130 -4.54 -3.53 17.26
C LYS A 130 -5.44 -2.37 17.64
#